data_f3fb4f100f48dd47c022a8a333ed1879
#
_entry.id   f3fb4f100f48dd47c022a8a333ed1879
#
_cell.length_a   1.000
_cell.length_b   1.000
_cell.length_c   1.000
_cell.angle_alpha   90.00
_cell.angle_beta   90.00
_cell.angle_gamma   90.00
#
_symmetry.space_group_name_H-M   'P 1'
#
loop_
_entity.id
_entity.type
_entity.pdbx_description
1 polymer ?
#
loop_
_entity_poly.entity_id
_entity_poly.type
_entity_poly.pdbx_seq_one_letter_code
_entity_poly.pdbx_strand_id
1 'polypeptide(L)'
;CQLMLEDRPFCDQLAEVIDISFFELKYLQVFTETLLNYRKKYRSHPNHEIMMTEIKSGMAHQDKVVADQVRNYYAKIYKSDGVEGADYIKDKAIDFCRKQVLKGAMMQSVKLLKSSSFDDIQKVIENAMKLGTDNNFGHDYLKDALRRFERINRAPISTGWPRIDDICKGGLGKNE
;
A
#
# COMPACT_ATOMS: atom_id res chain seq x y z
N CYS A 1 1.08 0.43 -13.08
CA CYS A 1 2.01 1.58 -13.03
C CYS A 1 1.30 2.92 -13.28
N GLN A 2 0.36 3.01 -14.27
CA GLN A 2 -0.37 4.26 -14.53
C GLN A 2 -1.05 4.79 -13.26
N LEU A 3 -1.85 3.98 -12.58
CA LEU A 3 -2.51 4.36 -11.33
C LEU A 3 -1.53 4.78 -10.21
N MET A 4 -0.31 4.24 -10.21
CA MET A 4 0.72 4.70 -9.27
C MET A 4 1.16 6.14 -9.54
N LEU A 5 1.09 6.60 -10.78
CA LEU A 5 1.44 7.98 -11.16
C LEU A 5 0.25 8.94 -10.94
N GLU A 6 -0.97 8.50 -11.18
CA GLU A 6 -2.17 9.35 -11.13
C GLU A 6 -2.80 9.42 -9.73
N ASP A 7 -2.67 8.35 -8.94
CA ASP A 7 -3.29 8.25 -7.60
C ASP A 7 -2.21 8.16 -6.52
N ARG A 8 -1.99 9.30 -5.83
CA ARG A 8 -1.00 9.39 -4.75
C ARG A 8 -1.31 8.46 -3.58
N PRO A 9 -2.55 8.41 -3.01
CA PRO A 9 -2.89 7.48 -1.94
C PRO A 9 -2.63 6.02 -2.30
N PHE A 10 -3.00 5.61 -3.50
CA PHE A 10 -2.72 4.26 -3.99
C PHE A 10 -1.23 3.99 -4.12
N CYS A 11 -0.47 4.96 -4.63
CA CYS A 11 0.99 4.84 -4.72
C CYS A 11 1.63 4.71 -3.34
N ASP A 12 1.12 5.41 -2.30
CA ASP A 12 1.59 5.30 -0.93
C ASP A 12 1.37 3.88 -0.38
N GLN A 13 0.18 3.32 -0.55
CA GLN A 13 -0.15 1.95 -0.13
C GLN A 13 0.69 0.91 -0.86
N LEU A 14 0.83 1.06 -2.18
CA LEU A 14 1.54 0.08 -2.99
C LEU A 14 3.05 0.13 -2.74
N ALA A 15 3.61 1.31 -2.45
CA ALA A 15 5.05 1.48 -2.19
C ALA A 15 5.56 0.68 -0.98
N GLU A 16 4.68 0.32 -0.05
CA GLU A 16 5.02 -0.48 1.13
C GLU A 16 5.18 -1.97 0.82
N VAL A 17 4.49 -2.45 -0.22
CA VAL A 17 4.41 -3.89 -0.53
C VAL A 17 5.03 -4.26 -1.87
N ILE A 18 5.29 -3.28 -2.74
CA ILE A 18 5.81 -3.53 -4.08
C ILE A 18 7.33 -3.73 -4.05
N ASP A 19 7.77 -4.80 -4.69
CA ASP A 19 9.18 -4.97 -5.06
C ASP A 19 9.32 -4.87 -6.57
N ILE A 20 10.37 -4.18 -7.03
CA ILE A 20 10.64 -3.96 -8.44
C ILE A 20 10.81 -5.30 -9.18
N SER A 21 11.32 -6.32 -8.50
CA SER A 21 11.48 -7.67 -9.03
C SER A 21 10.17 -8.39 -9.36
N PHE A 22 9.01 -7.89 -8.89
CA PHE A 22 7.71 -8.47 -9.24
C PHE A 22 7.31 -8.20 -10.70
N PHE A 23 7.94 -7.23 -11.33
CA PHE A 23 7.75 -6.97 -12.75
C PHE A 23 8.69 -7.82 -13.59
N GLU A 24 8.16 -8.59 -14.53
CA GLU A 24 8.95 -9.37 -15.49
C GLU A 24 9.57 -8.47 -16.57
N LEU A 25 8.87 -7.40 -16.94
CA LEU A 25 9.25 -6.50 -18.03
C LEU A 25 10.19 -5.40 -17.53
N LYS A 26 11.37 -5.33 -18.09
CA LYS A 26 12.43 -4.40 -17.66
C LYS A 26 12.01 -2.94 -17.68
N TYR A 27 11.25 -2.53 -18.71
CA TYR A 27 10.78 -1.14 -18.79
C TYR A 27 9.79 -0.76 -17.68
N LEU A 28 9.00 -1.73 -17.17
CA LEU A 28 8.14 -1.50 -16.00
C LEU A 28 8.95 -1.39 -14.71
N GLN A 29 10.01 -2.19 -14.58
CA GLN A 29 10.95 -2.08 -13.46
C GLN A 29 11.54 -0.68 -13.42
N VAL A 30 12.12 -0.21 -14.53
CA VAL A 30 12.76 1.11 -14.63
C VAL A 30 11.75 2.24 -14.36
N PHE A 31 10.55 2.15 -14.92
CA PHE A 31 9.49 3.15 -14.68
C PHE A 31 9.12 3.23 -13.19
N THR A 32 8.86 2.09 -12.57
CA THR A 32 8.46 2.03 -11.16
C THR A 32 9.59 2.46 -10.24
N GLU A 33 10.82 2.04 -10.54
CA GLU A 33 12.02 2.45 -9.81
C GLU A 33 12.22 3.96 -9.86
N THR A 34 12.08 4.58 -11.03
CA THR A 34 12.19 6.03 -11.20
C THR A 34 11.14 6.77 -10.35
N LEU A 35 9.89 6.31 -10.38
CA LEU A 35 8.80 6.88 -9.58
C LEU A 35 9.07 6.79 -8.07
N LEU A 36 9.46 5.62 -7.59
CA LEU A 36 9.70 5.37 -6.16
C LEU A 36 10.94 6.11 -5.67
N ASN A 37 12.02 6.15 -6.46
CA ASN A 37 13.24 6.89 -6.13
C ASN A 37 12.99 8.38 -6.04
N TYR A 38 12.22 8.97 -6.96
CA TYR A 38 11.82 10.37 -6.89
C TYR A 38 11.08 10.65 -5.59
N ARG A 39 10.09 9.84 -5.25
CA ARG A 39 9.30 10.00 -4.02
C ARG A 39 10.14 9.87 -2.75
N LYS A 40 11.08 8.93 -2.72
CA LYS A 40 12.01 8.75 -1.61
C LYS A 40 12.92 9.96 -1.42
N LYS A 41 13.39 10.54 -2.54
CA LYS A 41 14.32 11.68 -2.53
C LYS A 41 13.65 13.00 -2.15
N TYR A 42 12.49 13.27 -2.76
CA TYR A 42 11.83 14.58 -2.65
C TYR A 42 10.62 14.60 -1.71
N ARG A 43 10.22 13.46 -1.17
CA ARG A 43 9.04 13.33 -0.29
C ARG A 43 7.74 13.86 -0.92
N SER A 44 7.70 13.99 -2.24
CA SER A 44 6.57 14.49 -3.02
C SER A 44 6.22 13.54 -4.15
N HIS A 45 4.97 13.60 -4.62
CA HIS A 45 4.52 12.80 -5.75
C HIS A 45 4.86 13.56 -7.05
N PRO A 46 5.55 12.95 -8.04
CA PRO A 46 5.90 13.62 -9.28
C PRO A 46 4.66 13.85 -10.14
N ASN A 47 4.59 15.01 -10.77
CA ASN A 47 3.63 15.24 -11.84
C ASN A 47 4.19 14.68 -13.18
N HIS A 48 3.38 14.76 -14.23
CA HIS A 48 3.79 14.26 -15.55
C HIS A 48 5.07 14.91 -16.11
N GLU A 49 5.25 16.20 -15.94
CA GLU A 49 6.44 16.91 -16.45
C GLU A 49 7.71 16.47 -15.72
N ILE A 50 7.63 16.36 -14.41
CA ILE A 50 8.72 15.88 -13.57
C ILE A 50 9.07 14.44 -13.94
N MET A 51 8.06 13.56 -14.04
CA MET A 51 8.28 12.17 -14.40
C MET A 51 8.94 12.01 -15.76
N MET A 52 8.54 12.83 -16.75
CA MET A 52 9.19 12.85 -18.06
C MET A 52 10.66 13.26 -17.98
N THR A 53 10.97 14.24 -17.13
CA THR A 53 12.35 14.74 -16.93
C THR A 53 13.22 13.68 -16.24
N GLU A 54 12.70 13.04 -15.19
CA GLU A 54 13.40 11.98 -14.46
C GLU A 54 13.64 10.75 -15.35
N ILE A 55 12.65 10.37 -16.16
CA ILE A 55 12.81 9.30 -17.14
C ILE A 55 13.92 9.65 -18.15
N LYS A 56 13.93 10.87 -18.69
CA LYS A 56 14.98 11.30 -19.64
C LYS A 56 16.37 11.30 -19.02
N SER A 57 16.51 11.78 -17.81
CA SER A 57 17.81 11.85 -17.11
C SER A 57 18.30 10.47 -16.69
N GLY A 58 17.42 9.60 -16.20
CA GLY A 58 17.77 8.23 -15.79
C GLY A 58 18.13 7.29 -16.94
N MET A 59 17.71 7.61 -18.16
CA MET A 59 17.97 6.79 -19.36
C MET A 59 19.39 6.90 -19.92
N ALA A 60 20.19 7.86 -19.49
CA ALA A 60 21.56 8.05 -19.98
C ALA A 60 22.45 6.82 -19.77
N HIS A 61 22.10 5.96 -18.81
CA HIS A 61 22.85 4.74 -18.46
C HIS A 61 22.10 3.44 -18.78
N GLN A 62 20.92 3.52 -19.42
CA GLN A 62 20.12 2.34 -19.77
C GLN A 62 20.35 1.93 -21.24
N ASP A 63 20.08 0.65 -21.52
CA ASP A 63 20.09 0.13 -22.88
C ASP A 63 19.04 0.88 -23.76
N LYS A 64 19.42 1.25 -24.98
CA LYS A 64 18.57 1.99 -25.93
C LYS A 64 17.17 1.35 -26.08
N VAL A 65 17.12 0.02 -26.14
CA VAL A 65 15.87 -0.72 -26.32
C VAL A 65 14.93 -0.50 -25.14
N VAL A 66 15.47 -0.60 -23.92
CA VAL A 66 14.70 -0.37 -22.69
C VAL A 66 14.27 1.10 -22.61
N ALA A 67 15.15 2.03 -22.93
CA ALA A 67 14.86 3.45 -22.95
C ALA A 67 13.69 3.80 -23.89
N ASP A 68 13.68 3.25 -25.09
CA ASP A 68 12.58 3.45 -26.04
C ASP A 68 11.28 2.79 -25.59
N GLN A 69 11.34 1.62 -24.95
CA GLN A 69 10.17 0.98 -24.36
C GLN A 69 9.56 1.81 -23.23
N VAL A 70 10.37 2.38 -22.33
CA VAL A 70 9.91 3.25 -21.24
C VAL A 70 9.25 4.51 -21.81
N ARG A 71 9.86 5.15 -22.81
CA ARG A 71 9.28 6.34 -23.47
C ARG A 71 7.93 6.02 -24.13
N ASN A 72 7.85 4.93 -24.87
CA ASN A 72 6.62 4.49 -25.54
C ASN A 72 5.53 4.15 -24.51
N TYR A 73 5.89 3.49 -23.42
CA TYR A 73 4.98 3.19 -22.33
C TYR A 73 4.46 4.46 -21.67
N TYR A 74 5.36 5.40 -21.34
CA TYR A 74 4.99 6.68 -20.78
C TYR A 74 4.09 7.50 -21.70
N ALA A 75 4.38 7.53 -23.00
CA ALA A 75 3.55 8.22 -24.00
C ALA A 75 2.13 7.63 -24.07
N LYS A 76 1.97 6.32 -23.86
CA LYS A 76 0.65 5.68 -23.77
C LYS A 76 -0.11 6.12 -22.51
N ILE A 77 0.57 6.15 -21.36
CA ILE A 77 -0.02 6.63 -20.09
C ILE A 77 -0.49 8.09 -20.24
N TYR A 78 0.35 8.95 -20.80
CA TYR A 78 0.06 10.38 -20.98
C TYR A 78 -1.16 10.65 -21.87
N LYS A 79 -1.42 9.78 -22.85
CA LYS A 79 -2.56 9.89 -23.76
C LYS A 79 -3.83 9.21 -23.26
N SER A 80 -3.75 8.50 -22.14
CA SER A 80 -4.89 7.79 -21.58
C SER A 80 -5.73 8.73 -20.73
N ASP A 81 -7.04 8.73 -20.92
CA ASP A 81 -8.02 9.54 -20.15
C ASP A 81 -8.38 8.89 -18.80
N GLY A 82 -7.45 8.21 -18.17
CA GLY A 82 -7.66 7.49 -16.92
C GLY A 82 -7.86 5.99 -17.10
N VAL A 83 -8.14 5.31 -16.01
CA VAL A 83 -8.29 3.84 -15.98
C VAL A 83 -9.71 3.50 -15.51
N GLU A 84 -10.53 2.94 -16.40
CA GLU A 84 -11.83 2.41 -16.02
C GLU A 84 -11.69 1.26 -15.00
N GLY A 85 -12.55 1.26 -13.97
CA GLY A 85 -12.47 0.25 -12.91
C GLY A 85 -11.25 0.38 -12.02
N ALA A 86 -10.75 1.60 -11.81
CA ALA A 86 -9.53 1.89 -11.05
C ALA A 86 -9.52 1.19 -9.67
N ASP A 87 -10.61 1.19 -8.93
CA ASP A 87 -10.67 0.59 -7.59
C ASP A 87 -10.48 -0.92 -7.63
N TYR A 88 -11.10 -1.60 -8.59
CA TYR A 88 -10.89 -3.03 -8.80
C TYR A 88 -9.42 -3.35 -9.13
N ILE A 89 -8.79 -2.53 -9.97
CA ILE A 89 -7.39 -2.73 -10.36
C ILE A 89 -6.46 -2.45 -9.19
N LYS A 90 -6.76 -1.45 -8.35
CA LYS A 90 -6.01 -1.17 -7.11
C LYS A 90 -6.03 -2.36 -6.15
N ASP A 91 -7.22 -2.90 -5.87
CA ASP A 91 -7.38 -4.06 -5.00
C ASP A 91 -6.62 -5.27 -5.53
N LYS A 92 -6.73 -5.55 -6.83
CA LYS A 92 -5.99 -6.65 -7.47
C LYS A 92 -4.49 -6.46 -7.46
N ALA A 93 -4.00 -5.23 -7.61
CA ALA A 93 -2.57 -4.94 -7.56
C ALA A 93 -2.00 -5.17 -6.14
N ILE A 94 -2.70 -4.72 -5.11
CA ILE A 94 -2.30 -4.96 -3.72
C ILE A 94 -2.32 -6.46 -3.40
N ASP A 95 -3.38 -7.17 -3.78
CA ASP A 95 -3.51 -8.61 -3.58
C ASP A 95 -2.40 -9.40 -4.30
N PHE A 96 -2.05 -8.98 -5.51
CA PHE A 96 -0.92 -9.55 -6.25
C PHE A 96 0.40 -9.34 -5.48
N CYS A 97 0.70 -8.13 -5.04
CA CYS A 97 1.93 -7.83 -4.30
C CYS A 97 2.00 -8.65 -3.00
N ARG A 98 0.92 -8.74 -2.25
CA ARG A 98 0.84 -9.57 -1.04
C ARG A 98 1.16 -11.04 -1.33
N LYS A 99 0.59 -11.60 -2.40
CA LYS A 99 0.88 -12.98 -2.82
C LYS A 99 2.33 -13.17 -3.18
N GLN A 100 2.95 -12.20 -3.86
CA GLN A 100 4.37 -12.28 -4.21
C GLN A 100 5.28 -12.21 -2.98
N VAL A 101 4.99 -11.30 -2.04
CA VAL A 101 5.73 -11.20 -0.77
C VAL A 101 5.63 -12.50 0.03
N LEU A 102 4.43 -13.06 0.17
CA LEU A 102 4.21 -14.32 0.89
C LEU A 102 4.91 -15.49 0.19
N LYS A 103 4.88 -15.55 -1.14
CA LYS A 103 5.62 -16.55 -1.92
C LYS A 103 7.13 -16.45 -1.66
N GLY A 104 7.68 -15.23 -1.66
CA GLY A 104 9.08 -14.97 -1.33
C GLY A 104 9.45 -15.44 0.08
N ALA A 105 8.61 -15.12 1.07
CA ALA A 105 8.77 -15.54 2.45
C ALA A 105 8.76 -17.07 2.61
N MET A 106 7.85 -17.76 1.91
CA MET A 106 7.83 -19.24 1.89
C MET A 106 9.08 -19.84 1.28
N MET A 107 9.57 -19.28 0.17
CA MET A 107 10.81 -19.73 -0.46
C MET A 107 12.04 -19.50 0.45
N GLN A 108 12.07 -18.38 1.16
CA GLN A 108 13.12 -18.10 2.16
C GLN A 108 13.02 -19.06 3.34
N SER A 109 11.81 -19.34 3.82
CA SER A 109 11.57 -20.30 4.91
C SER A 109 12.07 -21.70 4.58
N VAL A 110 11.91 -22.15 3.33
CA VAL A 110 12.47 -23.44 2.87
C VAL A 110 13.99 -23.47 2.96
N LYS A 111 14.66 -22.33 2.71
CA LYS A 111 16.14 -22.26 2.87
C LYS A 111 16.54 -22.29 4.34
N LEU A 112 15.79 -21.59 5.21
CA LEU A 112 16.02 -21.55 6.66
C LEU A 112 15.73 -22.90 7.35
N LEU A 113 14.84 -23.71 6.80
CA LEU A 113 14.58 -25.07 7.27
C LEU A 113 15.86 -25.95 7.24
N LYS A 114 16.71 -25.75 6.25
CA LYS A 114 17.98 -26.48 6.14
C LYS A 114 18.96 -26.14 7.28
N SER A 115 18.84 -24.97 7.88
CA SER A 115 19.65 -24.50 9.01
C SER A 115 18.94 -24.68 10.37
N SER A 116 17.73 -25.29 10.39
CA SER A 116 16.91 -25.50 11.59
C SER A 116 16.60 -24.21 12.39
N SER A 117 16.56 -23.05 11.71
CA SER A 117 16.30 -21.74 12.32
C SER A 117 14.78 -21.46 12.39
N PHE A 118 14.05 -22.13 13.28
CA PHE A 118 12.59 -22.05 13.36
C PHE A 118 12.08 -20.66 13.75
N ASP A 119 12.76 -19.97 14.66
CA ASP A 119 12.38 -18.60 15.07
C ASP A 119 12.49 -17.60 13.93
N ASP A 120 13.50 -17.77 13.04
CA ASP A 120 13.66 -16.91 11.88
C ASP A 120 12.59 -17.19 10.83
N ILE A 121 12.16 -18.44 10.66
CA ILE A 121 11.06 -18.81 9.79
C ILE A 121 9.78 -18.14 10.25
N GLN A 122 9.48 -18.21 11.55
CA GLN A 122 8.29 -17.56 12.12
C GLN A 122 8.31 -16.06 11.83
N LYS A 123 9.41 -15.37 12.12
CA LYS A 123 9.56 -13.92 11.88
C LYS A 123 9.37 -13.55 10.40
N VAL A 124 9.95 -14.32 9.48
CA VAL A 124 9.84 -14.07 8.04
C VAL A 124 8.39 -14.17 7.57
N ILE A 125 7.66 -15.21 8.01
CA ILE A 125 6.26 -15.40 7.65
C ILE A 125 5.37 -14.33 8.30
N GLU A 126 5.55 -14.04 9.58
CA GLU A 126 4.79 -13.00 10.29
C GLU A 126 4.97 -11.63 9.64
N ASN A 127 6.19 -11.26 9.28
CA ASN A 127 6.47 -10.01 8.59
C ASN A 127 5.79 -9.96 7.22
N ALA A 128 5.82 -11.05 6.46
CA ALA A 128 5.15 -11.13 5.17
C ALA A 128 3.63 -11.03 5.29
N MET A 129 3.04 -11.56 6.35
CA MET A 129 1.60 -11.47 6.60
C MET A 129 1.16 -10.09 7.08
N LYS A 130 2.01 -9.36 7.80
CA LYS A 130 1.74 -7.99 8.26
C LYS A 130 1.80 -6.98 7.12
N LEU A 131 2.65 -7.21 6.12
CA LEU A 131 2.77 -6.31 4.97
C LEU A 131 1.44 -6.19 4.21
N GLY A 132 0.97 -4.97 4.06
CA GLY A 132 -0.27 -4.67 3.35
C GLY A 132 -1.57 -5.04 4.05
N THR A 133 -1.55 -5.49 5.31
CA THR A 133 -2.77 -5.67 6.10
C THR A 133 -3.23 -4.39 6.78
N ASP A 134 -2.33 -3.46 7.02
CA ASP A 134 -2.63 -2.16 7.60
C ASP A 134 -3.21 -1.17 6.56
N ASN A 135 -4.36 -1.54 5.98
CA ASN A 135 -5.16 -0.58 5.22
C ASN A 135 -5.85 0.46 6.14
N ASN A 136 -5.58 0.40 7.43
CA ASN A 136 -6.18 1.26 8.42
C ASN A 136 -5.16 2.29 8.92
N PHE A 137 -4.73 3.19 8.02
CA PHE A 137 -3.96 4.40 8.40
C PHE A 137 -4.81 5.39 9.22
N GLY A 138 -5.48 4.89 10.23
CA GLY A 138 -6.40 5.68 11.03
C GLY A 138 -7.75 5.90 10.34
N HIS A 139 -8.65 6.54 11.07
CA HIS A 139 -9.95 6.92 10.53
C HIS A 139 -9.77 8.10 9.55
N ASP A 140 -10.28 7.95 8.33
CA ASP A 140 -10.46 9.09 7.44
C ASP A 140 -11.45 10.05 8.09
N TYR A 141 -10.93 11.16 8.62
CA TYR A 141 -11.71 12.09 9.44
C TYR A 141 -12.95 12.61 8.72
N LEU A 142 -12.91 12.74 7.41
CA LEU A 142 -14.03 13.25 6.62
C LEU A 142 -14.98 12.14 6.16
N LYS A 143 -14.44 10.99 5.73
CA LYS A 143 -15.26 9.87 5.24
C LYS A 143 -15.95 9.10 6.37
N ASP A 144 -15.29 8.96 7.52
CA ASP A 144 -15.83 8.25 8.68
C ASP A 144 -16.61 9.15 9.63
N ALA A 145 -16.96 10.37 9.21
CA ALA A 145 -17.69 11.34 10.05
C ALA A 145 -18.98 10.73 10.62
N LEU A 146 -19.78 10.05 9.81
CA LEU A 146 -21.04 9.43 10.23
C LEU A 146 -20.82 8.30 11.22
N ARG A 147 -19.78 7.47 11.03
CA ARG A 147 -19.42 6.35 11.92
C ARG A 147 -19.03 6.79 13.32
N ARG A 148 -18.48 7.99 13.48
CA ARG A 148 -18.16 8.59 14.79
C ARG A 148 -19.38 9.01 15.59
N PHE A 149 -20.50 9.31 14.90
CA PHE A 149 -21.77 9.63 15.53
C PHE A 149 -22.65 8.40 15.76
N GLU A 150 -22.25 7.22 15.23
CA GLU A 150 -22.91 5.97 15.61
C GLU A 150 -22.68 5.73 17.10
N ARG A 151 -23.77 5.70 17.87
CA ARG A 151 -23.73 5.37 19.29
C ARG A 151 -23.26 3.94 19.44
N ILE A 152 -22.04 3.75 19.93
CA ILE A 152 -21.57 2.45 20.37
C ILE A 152 -22.42 2.08 21.56
N ASN A 153 -23.29 1.08 21.40
CA ASN A 153 -24.08 0.55 22.51
C ASN A 153 -23.10 -0.25 23.40
N ARG A 154 -22.58 0.44 24.43
CA ARG A 154 -21.49 -0.09 25.30
C ARG A 154 -21.97 -1.14 26.30
N ALA A 155 -23.26 -1.58 26.22
CA ALA A 155 -23.88 -2.47 27.19
C ALA A 155 -23.54 -2.01 28.62
N PRO A 156 -24.07 -0.86 29.07
CA PRO A 156 -23.70 -0.28 30.34
C PRO A 156 -24.07 -1.21 31.49
N ILE A 157 -23.19 -1.26 32.50
CA ILE A 157 -23.45 -2.02 33.71
C ILE A 157 -23.98 -1.01 34.75
N SER A 158 -25.16 -1.29 35.33
CA SER A 158 -25.74 -0.45 36.33
C SER A 158 -24.82 -0.33 37.55
N THR A 159 -24.66 0.88 38.06
CA THR A 159 -23.90 1.15 39.29
C THR A 159 -24.70 0.80 40.54
N GLY A 160 -25.98 0.47 40.41
CA GLY A 160 -26.93 0.27 41.52
C GLY A 160 -27.47 1.56 42.11
N TRP A 161 -27.04 2.71 41.62
CA TRP A 161 -27.48 4.03 42.07
C TRP A 161 -28.28 4.72 40.96
N PRO A 162 -29.62 4.75 41.02
CA PRO A 162 -30.48 5.19 39.95
C PRO A 162 -30.14 6.58 39.39
N ARG A 163 -29.78 7.54 40.26
CA ARG A 163 -29.41 8.89 39.83
C ARG A 163 -28.11 8.94 39.04
N ILE A 164 -27.14 8.06 39.38
CA ILE A 164 -25.87 7.96 38.63
C ILE A 164 -26.11 7.27 37.30
N ASP A 165 -26.92 6.22 37.30
CA ASP A 165 -27.26 5.49 36.08
C ASP A 165 -28.03 6.36 35.10
N ASP A 166 -28.91 7.27 35.55
CA ASP A 166 -29.59 8.25 34.71
C ASP A 166 -28.61 9.24 34.08
N ILE A 167 -27.64 9.75 34.85
CA ILE A 167 -26.60 10.67 34.31
C ILE A 167 -25.70 9.95 33.31
N CYS A 168 -25.30 8.72 33.56
CA CYS A 168 -24.44 7.88 32.72
C CYS A 168 -25.21 7.12 31.63
N LYS A 169 -26.54 7.39 31.47
CA LYS A 169 -27.40 6.74 30.45
C LYS A 169 -27.40 5.22 30.54
N GLY A 170 -27.54 4.69 31.73
CA GLY A 170 -27.71 3.27 31.98
C GLY A 170 -26.58 2.60 32.80
N GLY A 171 -25.57 3.37 33.19
CA GLY A 171 -24.46 2.84 33.99
C GLY A 171 -23.08 3.11 33.40
N LEU A 172 -22.05 2.43 33.92
CA LEU A 172 -20.67 2.57 33.47
C LEU A 172 -20.33 1.56 32.36
N GLY A 173 -19.47 1.95 31.43
CA GLY A 173 -18.94 1.05 30.41
C GLY A 173 -17.98 0.01 31.01
N LYS A 174 -17.85 -1.13 30.34
CA LYS A 174 -16.89 -2.15 30.76
C LYS A 174 -15.47 -1.57 30.64
N ASN A 175 -14.77 -1.42 31.79
CA ASN A 175 -13.44 -0.79 31.92
C ASN A 175 -13.43 0.75 32.09
N GLU A 176 -14.54 1.35 32.50
CA GLU A 176 -14.59 2.75 33.01
C GLU A 176 -14.54 2.79 34.53
#